data_01d710ad6f18ae04a8808a8cdbdc5add
#
_entry.id   01d710ad6f18ae04a8808a8cdbdc5add
#
_cell.length_a   1.000
_cell.length_b   1.000
_cell.length_c   1.000
_cell.angle_alpha   90.00
_cell.angle_beta   90.00
_cell.angle_gamma   90.00
#
_symmetry.space_group_name_H-M   'P 1'
#
loop_
_entity.id
_entity.type
_entity.pdbx_description
1 polymer ?
#
loop_
_entity_poly.entity_id
_entity_poly.type
_entity_poly.pdbx_seq_one_letter_code
_entity_poly.pdbx_strand_id
1 'polypeptide(L)'
;MTDTMMTFKNNDLATKFMTMDELKKACPVAFMTEPTNPNVSDKYIQANTATVIEDLGKLGWYPTDAKQCRPKKGSSGIRSFHMISFQNPDVKICKEVTDENGNTTEIVDSYPRIILTNSHDGYNSFKFMVGFYRLICSNGLVMCSDEFANLSIRHMNYDFETLRVMVNDIVENVPNVVCTMNQMKNTILHTGQMEELATSVVKIRKEIDDNEKFDIDEQTVLDILNPVRDEDAGSDLWTIFNVCQEKMIKGGFNALNTKNKMRKQRGITSIKKDIEFNQRLWKIAMNYLPATMAA
;
A
#
# COMPACT_ATOMS: atom_id res chain seq x y z
N MET A 1 -29.90 -9.71 -13.80
CA MET A 1 -28.71 -10.26 -13.11
C MET A 1 -28.80 -9.81 -11.67
N THR A 2 -29.14 -10.74 -10.81
CA THR A 2 -29.45 -10.51 -9.40
C THR A 2 -28.20 -10.09 -8.63
N ASP A 3 -28.30 -8.95 -8.00
CA ASP A 3 -27.31 -8.38 -7.06
C ASP A 3 -27.14 -9.36 -5.88
N THR A 4 -26.18 -10.23 -5.96
CA THR A 4 -25.86 -11.15 -4.86
C THR A 4 -25.03 -10.36 -3.84
N MET A 5 -25.73 -9.71 -2.93
CA MET A 5 -25.16 -9.16 -1.72
C MET A 5 -24.60 -10.34 -0.89
N MET A 6 -23.29 -10.59 -1.02
CA MET A 6 -22.63 -11.53 -0.10
C MET A 6 -22.52 -10.87 1.27
N THR A 7 -23.41 -11.28 2.17
CA THR A 7 -23.39 -10.92 3.58
C THR A 7 -22.45 -11.89 4.29
N PHE A 8 -21.21 -11.47 4.54
CA PHE A 8 -20.30 -12.23 5.40
C PHE A 8 -20.67 -11.93 6.86
N LYS A 9 -21.15 -12.97 7.55
CA LYS A 9 -21.35 -12.93 9.01
C LYS A 9 -20.04 -13.30 9.67
N ASN A 10 -19.29 -12.31 10.13
CA ASN A 10 -18.40 -12.45 11.30
C ASN A 10 -18.12 -11.06 11.86
N ASN A 11 -18.12 -10.96 13.19
CA ASN A 11 -17.99 -9.74 14.00
C ASN A 11 -16.58 -9.13 14.04
N ASP A 12 -15.73 -9.43 13.06
CA ASP A 12 -14.45 -8.77 12.91
C ASP A 12 -14.68 -7.44 12.18
N LEU A 13 -13.98 -6.39 12.56
CA LEU A 13 -13.99 -5.05 11.94
C LEU A 13 -13.97 -5.20 10.42
N ALA A 14 -15.18 -5.37 9.84
CA ALA A 14 -15.36 -5.91 8.51
C ALA A 14 -14.77 -4.97 7.48
N THR A 15 -13.75 -5.43 6.78
CA THR A 15 -13.32 -4.75 5.55
C THR A 15 -14.55 -4.63 4.64
N LYS A 16 -14.93 -3.39 4.36
CA LYS A 16 -16.02 -3.14 3.41
C LYS A 16 -15.50 -3.40 2.01
N PHE A 17 -16.05 -4.40 1.35
CA PHE A 17 -15.82 -4.62 -0.08
C PHE A 17 -16.62 -3.61 -0.90
N MET A 18 -16.00 -3.11 -1.97
CA MET A 18 -16.65 -2.19 -2.88
C MET A 18 -17.58 -2.94 -3.83
N THR A 19 -18.79 -2.43 -4.00
CA THR A 19 -19.67 -2.86 -5.08
C THR A 19 -19.11 -2.38 -6.43
N MET A 20 -19.55 -2.99 -7.53
CA MET A 20 -19.15 -2.56 -8.88
C MET A 20 -19.56 -1.11 -9.17
N ASP A 21 -20.67 -0.64 -8.62
CA ASP A 21 -21.10 0.75 -8.79
C ASP A 21 -20.24 1.73 -7.99
N GLU A 22 -19.87 1.38 -6.74
CA GLU A 22 -18.91 2.15 -5.96
C GLU A 22 -17.56 2.22 -6.67
N LEU A 23 -17.09 1.10 -7.23
CA LEU A 23 -15.83 1.01 -7.96
C LEU A 23 -15.86 1.85 -9.25
N LYS A 24 -16.92 1.75 -10.05
CA LYS A 24 -17.13 2.60 -11.24
C LYS A 24 -17.14 4.09 -10.90
N LYS A 25 -17.75 4.45 -9.77
CA LYS A 25 -17.78 5.84 -9.29
C LYS A 25 -16.40 6.33 -8.81
N ALA A 26 -15.66 5.48 -8.09
CA ALA A 26 -14.34 5.84 -7.55
C ALA A 26 -13.24 5.85 -8.64
N CYS A 27 -13.33 4.93 -9.60
CA CYS A 27 -12.32 4.70 -10.62
C CYS A 27 -12.94 4.42 -12.00
N PRO A 28 -13.64 5.37 -12.62
CA PRO A 28 -14.29 5.18 -13.93
C PRO A 28 -13.31 4.82 -15.04
N VAL A 29 -12.03 5.25 -14.96
CA VAL A 29 -11.01 4.91 -15.97
C VAL A 29 -10.69 3.42 -16.04
N ALA A 30 -10.91 2.66 -14.97
CA ALA A 30 -10.70 1.21 -14.96
C ALA A 30 -11.66 0.44 -15.89
N PHE A 31 -12.78 1.08 -16.25
CA PHE A 31 -13.83 0.50 -17.11
C PHE A 31 -13.81 1.01 -18.55
N MET A 32 -12.79 1.78 -18.93
CA MET A 32 -12.61 2.23 -20.30
C MET A 32 -12.10 1.09 -21.17
N THR A 33 -12.75 0.87 -22.29
CA THR A 33 -12.41 -0.20 -23.25
C THR A 33 -11.43 0.24 -24.33
N GLU A 34 -11.30 1.54 -24.52
CA GLU A 34 -10.42 2.15 -25.52
C GLU A 34 -9.24 2.85 -24.88
N PRO A 35 -8.07 2.89 -25.55
CA PRO A 35 -6.92 3.66 -25.09
C PRO A 35 -7.26 5.14 -24.90
N THR A 36 -6.80 5.73 -23.79
CA THR A 36 -7.03 7.15 -23.49
C THR A 36 -6.03 8.07 -24.20
N ASN A 37 -5.01 7.50 -24.83
CA ASN A 37 -4.02 8.20 -25.63
C ASN A 37 -4.12 7.71 -27.09
N PRO A 38 -4.49 8.56 -28.06
CA PRO A 38 -4.60 8.16 -29.46
C PRO A 38 -3.25 7.84 -30.13
N ASN A 39 -2.13 8.21 -29.50
CA ASN A 39 -0.78 7.99 -30.02
C ASN A 39 -0.11 6.72 -29.45
N VAL A 40 -0.86 5.78 -28.91
CA VAL A 40 -0.29 4.47 -28.54
C VAL A 40 0.15 3.73 -29.80
N SER A 41 1.19 2.87 -29.69
CA SER A 41 1.71 2.14 -30.84
C SER A 41 0.66 1.10 -31.34
N ASP A 42 0.73 0.73 -32.61
CA ASP A 42 -0.13 -0.32 -33.18
C ASP A 42 0.02 -1.70 -32.51
N LYS A 43 1.11 -1.88 -31.75
CA LYS A 43 1.39 -3.08 -30.95
C LYS A 43 0.81 -3.02 -29.54
N TYR A 44 0.22 -1.88 -29.16
CA TYR A 44 -0.35 -1.73 -27.83
C TYR A 44 -1.66 -2.51 -27.74
N ILE A 45 -1.69 -3.48 -26.84
CA ILE A 45 -2.92 -4.21 -26.48
C ILE A 45 -3.29 -3.78 -25.07
N GLN A 46 -4.44 -3.15 -24.94
CA GLN A 46 -4.93 -2.69 -23.64
C GLN A 46 -5.32 -3.90 -22.78
N ALA A 47 -4.67 -4.05 -21.61
CA ALA A 47 -5.19 -4.94 -20.58
C ALA A 47 -6.45 -4.30 -19.97
N ASN A 48 -7.60 -4.92 -20.22
CA ASN A 48 -8.88 -4.41 -19.72
C ASN A 48 -8.98 -4.65 -18.21
N THR A 49 -8.90 -3.57 -17.43
CA THR A 49 -8.96 -3.65 -15.96
C THR A 49 -10.28 -4.26 -15.48
N ALA A 50 -11.39 -4.03 -16.16
CA ALA A 50 -12.68 -4.60 -15.78
C ALA A 50 -12.66 -6.13 -15.86
N THR A 51 -12.07 -6.71 -16.91
CA THR A 51 -11.89 -8.15 -17.02
C THR A 51 -11.02 -8.71 -15.90
N VAL A 52 -9.93 -8.01 -15.55
CA VAL A 52 -9.05 -8.41 -14.45
C VAL A 52 -9.78 -8.39 -13.11
N ILE A 53 -10.65 -7.40 -12.86
CA ILE A 53 -11.48 -7.34 -11.65
C ILE A 53 -12.40 -8.55 -11.56
N GLU A 54 -13.05 -8.91 -12.65
CA GLU A 54 -13.93 -10.09 -12.71
C GLU A 54 -13.16 -11.39 -12.49
N ASP A 55 -11.97 -11.51 -13.07
CA ASP A 55 -11.13 -12.69 -12.95
C ASP A 55 -10.54 -12.83 -11.54
N LEU A 56 -10.14 -11.72 -10.89
CA LEU A 56 -9.77 -11.72 -9.48
C LEU A 56 -10.94 -12.14 -8.59
N GLY A 57 -12.17 -11.71 -8.91
CA GLY A 57 -13.38 -12.15 -8.21
C GLY A 57 -13.61 -13.67 -8.28
N LYS A 58 -13.31 -14.30 -9.42
CA LYS A 58 -13.37 -15.78 -9.57
C LYS A 58 -12.33 -16.50 -8.68
N LEU A 59 -11.23 -15.82 -8.36
CA LEU A 59 -10.17 -16.31 -7.47
C LEU A 59 -10.40 -15.92 -5.99
N GLY A 60 -11.57 -15.34 -5.64
CA GLY A 60 -11.92 -14.95 -4.27
C GLY A 60 -11.36 -13.60 -3.83
N TRP A 61 -10.82 -12.79 -4.74
CA TRP A 61 -10.26 -11.48 -4.44
C TRP A 61 -11.23 -10.36 -4.85
N TYR A 62 -11.67 -9.58 -3.87
CA TYR A 62 -12.68 -8.54 -4.04
C TYR A 62 -12.11 -7.15 -3.79
N PRO A 63 -12.56 -6.11 -4.53
CA PRO A 63 -12.04 -4.76 -4.41
C PRO A 63 -12.41 -4.13 -3.06
N THR A 64 -11.44 -3.45 -2.43
CA THR A 64 -11.60 -2.77 -1.12
C THR A 64 -11.33 -1.28 -1.18
N ASP A 65 -10.50 -0.83 -2.10
CA ASP A 65 -10.18 0.59 -2.34
C ASP A 65 -9.80 0.80 -3.80
N ALA A 66 -10.12 1.98 -4.32
CA ALA A 66 -9.76 2.34 -5.67
C ALA A 66 -9.43 3.84 -5.77
N LYS A 67 -8.36 4.14 -6.49
CA LYS A 67 -7.88 5.50 -6.73
C LYS A 67 -7.52 5.68 -8.20
N GLN A 68 -7.80 6.85 -8.77
CA GLN A 68 -7.30 7.22 -10.09
C GLN A 68 -6.60 8.57 -10.07
N CYS A 69 -5.68 8.77 -11.00
CA CYS A 69 -5.05 10.07 -11.18
C CYS A 69 -6.08 11.11 -11.61
N ARG A 70 -6.04 12.27 -10.97
CA ARG A 70 -6.84 13.42 -11.40
C ARG A 70 -6.27 14.02 -12.69
N PRO A 71 -7.10 14.49 -13.62
CA PRO A 71 -6.64 15.25 -14.78
C PRO A 71 -5.81 16.46 -14.33
N LYS A 72 -4.71 16.74 -15.04
CA LYS A 72 -3.94 17.95 -14.78
C LYS A 72 -4.73 19.14 -15.32
N LYS A 73 -4.93 20.18 -14.52
CA LYS A 73 -5.65 21.38 -14.93
C LYS A 73 -5.00 21.95 -16.22
N GLY A 74 -5.77 22.09 -17.29
CA GLY A 74 -5.28 22.57 -18.60
C GLY A 74 -4.67 21.49 -19.51
N SER A 75 -4.74 20.20 -19.17
CA SER A 75 -4.32 19.10 -20.04
C SER A 75 -5.53 18.55 -20.81
N SER A 76 -5.40 18.41 -22.12
CA SER A 76 -6.42 17.83 -23.00
C SER A 76 -6.50 16.29 -22.91
N GLY A 77 -5.56 15.63 -22.22
CA GLY A 77 -5.50 14.17 -22.12
C GLY A 77 -6.10 13.64 -20.83
N ILE A 78 -6.86 12.54 -20.93
CA ILE A 78 -7.35 11.79 -19.77
C ILE A 78 -6.17 11.03 -19.19
N ARG A 79 -5.79 11.35 -17.94
CA ARG A 79 -4.85 10.52 -17.19
C ARG A 79 -5.57 9.29 -16.69
N SER A 80 -5.17 8.14 -17.18
CA SER A 80 -5.83 6.86 -16.89
C SER A 80 -5.11 6.00 -15.85
N PHE A 81 -3.98 6.48 -15.29
CA PHE A 81 -3.29 5.73 -14.25
C PHE A 81 -4.17 5.59 -13.01
N HIS A 82 -4.37 4.35 -12.61
CA HIS A 82 -5.24 3.99 -11.50
C HIS A 82 -4.64 2.84 -10.68
N MET A 83 -5.16 2.70 -9.47
CA MET A 83 -4.80 1.67 -8.51
C MET A 83 -6.07 1.11 -7.88
N ILE A 84 -6.17 -0.19 -7.78
CA ILE A 84 -7.25 -0.89 -7.09
C ILE A 84 -6.64 -1.89 -6.12
N SER A 85 -7.13 -1.90 -4.90
CA SER A 85 -6.71 -2.85 -3.87
C SER A 85 -7.76 -3.95 -3.74
N PHE A 86 -7.31 -5.20 -3.68
CA PHE A 86 -8.16 -6.37 -3.52
C PHE A 86 -7.79 -7.13 -2.26
N GLN A 87 -8.77 -7.74 -1.62
CA GLN A 87 -8.61 -8.60 -0.46
C GLN A 87 -9.38 -9.88 -0.65
N ASN A 88 -8.79 -11.00 -0.23
CA ASN A 88 -9.48 -12.26 -0.09
C ASN A 88 -9.84 -12.45 1.39
N PRO A 89 -11.12 -12.64 1.75
CA PRO A 89 -11.54 -12.80 3.13
C PRO A 89 -11.00 -14.09 3.79
N ASP A 90 -10.62 -15.08 2.99
CA ASP A 90 -10.08 -16.36 3.46
C ASP A 90 -8.56 -16.30 3.69
N VAL A 91 -7.87 -15.28 3.16
CA VAL A 91 -6.43 -15.08 3.33
C VAL A 91 -6.20 -13.99 4.38
N LYS A 92 -5.84 -14.41 5.58
CA LYS A 92 -5.67 -13.53 6.75
C LYS A 92 -4.41 -13.86 7.52
N ILE A 93 -3.87 -12.87 8.20
CA ILE A 93 -2.73 -13.01 9.11
C ILE A 93 -3.30 -12.88 10.52
N CYS A 94 -3.08 -13.89 11.32
CA CYS A 94 -3.54 -13.93 12.69
C CYS A 94 -2.37 -13.75 13.66
N LYS A 95 -2.69 -13.30 14.88
CA LYS A 95 -1.76 -13.28 16.01
C LYS A 95 -2.46 -13.91 17.22
N GLU A 96 -1.65 -14.54 18.06
CA GLU A 96 -2.13 -15.03 19.36
C GLU A 96 -2.14 -13.87 20.37
N VAL A 97 -3.21 -13.78 21.12
CA VAL A 97 -3.35 -12.85 22.25
C VAL A 97 -3.72 -13.65 23.50
N THR A 98 -2.92 -13.52 24.55
CA THR A 98 -3.17 -14.16 25.83
C THR A 98 -3.81 -13.15 26.78
N ASP A 99 -4.96 -13.50 27.35
CA ASP A 99 -5.67 -12.67 28.33
C ASP A 99 -5.02 -12.75 29.74
N GLU A 100 -5.51 -11.93 30.66
CA GLU A 100 -5.04 -11.89 32.06
C GLU A 100 -5.20 -13.22 32.80
N ASN A 101 -6.06 -14.12 32.31
CA ASN A 101 -6.32 -15.44 32.87
C ASN A 101 -5.45 -16.54 32.25
N GLY A 102 -4.57 -16.19 31.30
CA GLY A 102 -3.69 -17.12 30.58
C GLY A 102 -4.36 -17.85 29.41
N ASN A 103 -5.59 -17.47 29.00
CA ASN A 103 -6.23 -18.04 27.83
C ASN A 103 -5.69 -17.39 26.56
N THR A 104 -5.21 -18.22 25.64
CA THR A 104 -4.71 -17.74 24.33
C THR A 104 -5.82 -17.85 23.29
N THR A 105 -6.08 -16.74 22.60
CA THR A 105 -7.02 -16.65 21.48
C THR A 105 -6.32 -16.12 20.24
N GLU A 106 -6.68 -16.68 19.08
CA GLU A 106 -6.18 -16.20 17.79
C GLU A 106 -7.09 -15.07 17.29
N ILE A 107 -6.52 -13.91 17.00
CA ILE A 107 -7.23 -12.78 16.41
C ILE A 107 -6.59 -12.37 15.10
N VAL A 108 -7.38 -11.81 14.17
CA VAL A 108 -6.86 -11.30 12.89
C VAL A 108 -6.09 -10.01 13.16
N ASP A 109 -4.82 -9.99 12.77
CA ASP A 109 -3.93 -8.83 12.87
C ASP A 109 -3.97 -7.97 11.61
N SER A 110 -3.90 -8.61 10.45
CA SER A 110 -3.87 -7.92 9.15
C SER A 110 -4.37 -8.80 8.02
N TYR A 111 -4.65 -8.17 6.88
CA TYR A 111 -5.02 -8.84 5.65
C TYR A 111 -4.02 -8.52 4.55
N PRO A 112 -3.49 -9.55 3.87
CA PRO A 112 -2.78 -9.34 2.61
C PRO A 112 -3.72 -8.73 1.58
N ARG A 113 -3.18 -7.86 0.75
CA ARG A 113 -3.90 -7.25 -0.36
C ARG A 113 -3.11 -7.37 -1.65
N ILE A 114 -3.81 -7.66 -2.72
CA ILE A 114 -3.29 -7.49 -4.07
C ILE A 114 -3.54 -6.04 -4.48
N ILE A 115 -2.49 -5.35 -4.88
CA ILE A 115 -2.55 -3.99 -5.40
C ILE A 115 -2.33 -4.04 -6.90
N LEU A 116 -3.38 -3.78 -7.66
CA LEU A 116 -3.34 -3.63 -9.09
C LEU A 116 -3.07 -2.17 -9.44
N THR A 117 -2.08 -1.91 -10.30
CA THR A 117 -1.94 -0.63 -10.98
C THR A 117 -1.96 -0.80 -12.48
N ASN A 118 -2.65 0.09 -13.18
CA ASN A 118 -2.75 0.07 -14.63
C ASN A 118 -2.91 1.49 -15.20
N SER A 119 -2.70 1.63 -16.50
CA SER A 119 -3.11 2.82 -17.25
C SER A 119 -3.50 2.43 -18.67
N HIS A 120 -4.43 3.20 -19.24
CA HIS A 120 -4.91 3.00 -20.61
C HIS A 120 -4.31 4.04 -21.58
N ASP A 121 -3.19 4.65 -21.18
CA ASP A 121 -2.50 5.69 -21.95
C ASP A 121 -1.17 5.23 -22.57
N GLY A 122 -0.79 3.96 -22.35
CA GLY A 122 0.47 3.39 -22.84
C GLY A 122 1.73 3.79 -22.07
N TYR A 123 1.62 4.67 -21.06
CA TYR A 123 2.80 5.15 -20.29
C TYR A 123 3.17 4.28 -19.09
N ASN A 124 2.29 3.41 -18.63
CA ASN A 124 2.57 2.56 -17.47
C ASN A 124 2.14 1.14 -17.76
N SER A 125 2.96 0.19 -17.35
CA SER A 125 2.63 -1.22 -17.43
C SER A 125 1.58 -1.59 -16.37
N PHE A 126 0.82 -2.61 -16.67
CA PHE A 126 -0.01 -3.34 -15.73
C PHE A 126 0.89 -4.04 -14.70
N LYS A 127 0.64 -3.81 -13.41
CA LYS A 127 1.45 -4.38 -12.33
C LYS A 127 0.58 -4.87 -11.20
N PHE A 128 0.96 -6.02 -10.65
CA PHE A 128 0.51 -6.47 -9.34
C PHE A 128 1.60 -6.22 -8.29
N MET A 129 1.17 -5.86 -7.10
CA MET A 129 2.02 -5.69 -5.93
C MET A 129 1.30 -6.29 -4.73
N VAL A 130 2.06 -6.68 -3.72
CA VAL A 130 1.49 -7.09 -2.45
C VAL A 130 1.37 -5.88 -1.54
N GLY A 131 0.24 -5.75 -0.90
CA GLY A 131 0.02 -4.77 0.16
C GLY A 131 -0.44 -5.48 1.42
N PHE A 132 -0.30 -4.80 2.55
CA PHE A 132 -0.86 -5.25 3.83
C PHE A 132 -1.72 -4.14 4.41
N TYR A 133 -2.88 -4.54 4.91
CA TYR A 133 -3.79 -3.62 5.56
C TYR A 133 -3.84 -3.95 7.04
N ARG A 134 -3.33 -3.03 7.85
CA ARG A 134 -3.39 -3.14 9.30
C ARG A 134 -4.74 -2.59 9.78
N LEU A 135 -5.50 -3.37 10.52
CA LEU A 135 -6.85 -3.00 10.97
C LEU A 135 -6.87 -1.74 11.84
N ILE A 136 -5.83 -1.53 12.65
CA ILE A 136 -5.75 -0.43 13.62
C ILE A 136 -5.56 0.93 12.96
N CYS A 137 -4.75 1.05 11.91
CA CYS A 137 -4.38 2.36 11.36
C CYS A 137 -5.05 2.73 10.03
N SER A 138 -5.83 1.84 9.45
CA SER A 138 -6.42 2.02 8.10
C SER A 138 -5.45 2.47 7.00
N ASN A 139 -4.15 2.34 7.24
CA ASN A 139 -3.12 2.62 6.26
C ASN A 139 -2.88 1.37 5.41
N GLY A 140 -3.03 1.49 4.11
CA GLY A 140 -2.58 0.47 3.18
C GLY A 140 -1.06 0.54 3.08
N LEU A 141 -0.35 -0.47 3.55
CA LEU A 141 1.06 -0.65 3.27
C LEU A 141 1.19 -1.31 1.91
N VAL A 142 1.77 -0.61 0.95
CA VAL A 142 2.16 -1.20 -0.34
C VAL A 142 3.60 -1.67 -0.19
N MET A 143 3.79 -2.98 -0.14
CA MET A 143 5.12 -3.58 -0.11
C MET A 143 5.47 -4.08 -1.50
N CYS A 144 6.67 -3.79 -1.93
CA CYS A 144 7.35 -4.52 -2.97
C CYS A 144 8.68 -4.98 -2.37
N SER A 145 8.75 -6.25 -2.00
CA SER A 145 10.07 -6.89 -2.02
C SER A 145 10.52 -6.98 -3.48
N ASP A 146 11.82 -7.01 -3.73
CA ASP A 146 12.36 -7.20 -5.08
C ASP A 146 11.85 -8.51 -5.72
N GLU A 147 11.42 -9.48 -4.91
CA GLU A 147 10.77 -10.74 -5.30
C GLU A 147 9.39 -10.52 -5.94
N PHE A 148 8.59 -9.54 -5.46
CA PHE A 148 7.29 -9.20 -6.03
C PHE A 148 7.36 -8.12 -7.13
N ALA A 149 8.47 -7.37 -7.24
CA ALA A 149 8.63 -6.33 -8.25
C ALA A 149 8.66 -6.89 -9.69
N ASN A 150 8.89 -8.18 -9.84
CA ASN A 150 8.94 -8.87 -11.14
C ASN A 150 7.59 -9.34 -11.66
N LEU A 151 6.51 -9.24 -10.85
CA LEU A 151 5.14 -9.61 -11.27
C LEU A 151 4.50 -8.49 -12.08
N SER A 152 5.13 -8.09 -13.18
CA SER A 152 4.54 -7.14 -14.13
C SER A 152 4.15 -7.85 -15.40
N ILE A 153 2.87 -7.81 -15.76
CA ILE A 153 2.41 -8.23 -17.08
C ILE A 153 2.58 -7.04 -18.03
N ARG A 154 3.33 -7.24 -19.11
CA ARG A 154 3.25 -6.31 -20.25
C ARG A 154 1.86 -6.43 -20.87
N HIS A 155 1.27 -5.32 -21.30
CA HIS A 155 -0.08 -5.26 -21.90
C HIS A 155 -0.34 -6.25 -23.05
N MET A 156 0.68 -6.98 -23.50
CA MET A 156 0.61 -7.85 -24.69
C MET A 156 0.15 -9.28 -24.42
N ASN A 157 0.11 -9.76 -23.16
CA ASN A 157 -0.09 -11.19 -22.86
C ASN A 157 -0.95 -11.42 -21.60
N TYR A 158 -2.00 -10.63 -21.38
CA TYR A 158 -2.92 -10.92 -20.29
C TYR A 158 -3.80 -12.11 -20.66
N ASP A 159 -3.79 -13.13 -19.82
CA ASP A 159 -4.74 -14.24 -19.82
C ASP A 159 -5.02 -14.67 -18.36
N PHE A 160 -6.13 -15.39 -18.15
CA PHE A 160 -6.58 -15.81 -16.84
C PHE A 160 -5.60 -16.74 -16.12
N GLU A 161 -4.93 -17.64 -16.87
CA GLU A 161 -3.98 -18.60 -16.27
C GLU A 161 -2.72 -17.86 -15.75
N THR A 162 -2.23 -16.90 -16.50
CA THR A 162 -1.13 -16.04 -16.05
C THR A 162 -1.52 -15.29 -14.77
N LEU A 163 -2.75 -14.72 -14.71
CA LEU A 163 -3.25 -14.08 -13.49
C LEU A 163 -3.32 -15.07 -12.33
N ARG A 164 -3.85 -16.28 -12.55
CA ARG A 164 -3.98 -17.30 -11.51
C ARG A 164 -2.63 -17.70 -10.93
N VAL A 165 -1.62 -17.91 -11.77
CA VAL A 165 -0.25 -18.21 -11.33
C VAL A 165 0.28 -17.06 -10.46
N MET A 166 0.16 -15.81 -10.92
CA MET A 166 0.64 -14.65 -10.15
C MET A 166 -0.06 -14.50 -8.80
N VAL A 167 -1.37 -14.76 -8.74
CA VAL A 167 -2.12 -14.71 -7.48
C VAL A 167 -1.65 -15.81 -6.53
N ASN A 168 -1.40 -17.01 -7.03
CA ASN A 168 -0.88 -18.11 -6.22
C ASN A 168 0.53 -17.79 -5.69
N ASP A 169 1.42 -17.28 -6.54
CA ASP A 169 2.77 -16.85 -6.12
C ASP A 169 2.71 -15.81 -5.01
N ILE A 170 1.77 -14.87 -5.09
CA ILE A 170 1.53 -13.88 -4.04
C ILE A 170 1.12 -14.56 -2.74
N VAL A 171 0.14 -15.47 -2.79
CA VAL A 171 -0.38 -16.17 -1.60
C VAL A 171 0.70 -17.04 -0.96
N GLU A 172 1.48 -17.77 -1.76
CA GLU A 172 2.57 -18.63 -1.29
C GLU A 172 3.69 -17.82 -0.61
N ASN A 173 3.89 -16.56 -1.00
CA ASN A 173 4.89 -15.69 -0.39
C ASN A 173 4.41 -14.89 0.83
N VAL A 174 3.11 -14.88 1.13
CA VAL A 174 2.59 -14.21 2.33
C VAL A 174 3.29 -14.66 3.62
N PRO A 175 3.57 -15.96 3.86
CA PRO A 175 4.28 -16.40 5.06
C PRO A 175 5.66 -15.78 5.24
N ASN A 176 6.43 -15.56 4.16
CA ASN A 176 7.75 -14.93 4.21
C ASN A 176 7.65 -13.48 4.70
N VAL A 177 6.66 -12.75 4.21
CA VAL A 177 6.41 -11.39 4.66
C VAL A 177 5.96 -11.34 6.11
N VAL A 178 5.10 -12.27 6.53
CA VAL A 178 4.67 -12.39 7.94
C VAL A 178 5.89 -12.67 8.84
N CYS A 179 6.78 -13.55 8.40
CA CYS A 179 8.05 -13.80 9.10
C CYS A 179 8.85 -12.52 9.28
N THR A 180 9.03 -11.74 8.22
CA THR A 180 9.71 -10.44 8.26
C THR A 180 9.02 -9.45 9.20
N MET A 181 7.69 -9.34 9.16
CA MET A 181 6.93 -8.48 10.08
C MET A 181 7.12 -8.90 11.54
N ASN A 182 7.16 -10.20 11.83
CA ASN A 182 7.41 -10.71 13.18
C ASN A 182 8.85 -10.41 13.63
N GLN A 183 9.82 -10.50 12.74
CA GLN A 183 11.21 -10.08 13.03
C GLN A 183 11.26 -8.58 13.37
N MET A 184 10.55 -7.73 12.61
CA MET A 184 10.45 -6.30 12.93
C MET A 184 9.81 -6.05 14.31
N LYS A 185 8.77 -6.81 14.67
CA LYS A 185 8.14 -6.73 16.02
C LYS A 185 9.08 -7.15 17.15
N ASN A 186 10.02 -8.06 16.87
CA ASN A 186 11.02 -8.52 17.85
C ASN A 186 12.30 -7.67 17.87
N THR A 187 12.44 -6.73 16.95
CA THR A 187 13.60 -5.84 16.86
C THR A 187 13.32 -4.54 17.59
N ILE A 188 13.85 -4.41 18.81
CA ILE A 188 13.70 -3.21 19.62
C ILE A 188 14.75 -2.17 19.21
N LEU A 189 14.30 -0.96 18.88
CA LEU A 189 15.15 0.17 18.53
C LEU A 189 15.46 1.01 19.76
N HIS A 190 16.71 1.44 19.92
CA HIS A 190 17.04 2.48 20.87
C HIS A 190 16.74 3.88 20.29
N THR A 191 16.68 4.90 21.12
CA THR A 191 16.26 6.27 20.75
C THR A 191 17.01 6.79 19.51
N GLY A 192 18.33 6.67 19.46
CA GLY A 192 19.11 7.13 18.31
C GLY A 192 18.76 6.42 16.99
N GLN A 193 18.42 5.12 17.04
CA GLN A 193 17.97 4.39 15.84
C GLN A 193 16.57 4.83 15.39
N MET A 194 15.66 5.12 16.34
CA MET A 194 14.34 5.66 16.01
C MET A 194 14.47 7.04 15.33
N GLU A 195 15.32 7.92 15.87
CA GLU A 195 15.59 9.24 15.29
C GLU A 195 16.25 9.14 13.90
N GLU A 196 17.18 8.21 13.71
CA GLU A 196 17.81 7.94 12.42
C GLU A 196 16.79 7.45 11.38
N LEU A 197 15.92 6.52 11.77
CA LEU A 197 14.84 6.03 10.90
C LEU A 197 13.89 7.16 10.52
N ALA A 198 13.41 7.94 11.49
CA ALA A 198 12.53 9.09 11.24
C ALA A 198 13.18 10.13 10.32
N THR A 199 14.47 10.44 10.55
CA THR A 199 15.26 11.34 9.70
C THR A 199 15.34 10.82 8.26
N SER A 200 15.60 9.52 8.10
CA SER A 200 15.65 8.86 6.77
C SER A 200 14.31 8.91 6.06
N VAL A 201 13.21 8.71 6.80
CA VAL A 201 11.84 8.80 6.28
C VAL A 201 11.52 10.20 5.75
N VAL A 202 11.94 11.25 6.47
CA VAL A 202 11.77 12.64 6.01
C VAL A 202 12.59 12.90 4.75
N LYS A 203 13.83 12.38 4.67
CA LYS A 203 14.66 12.50 3.45
C LYS A 203 13.97 11.87 2.25
N ILE A 204 13.45 10.63 2.37
CA ILE A 204 12.66 10.00 1.32
C ILE A 204 11.51 10.92 0.88
N ARG A 205 10.78 11.47 1.83
CA ARG A 205 9.63 12.34 1.53
C ARG A 205 10.05 13.60 0.76
N LYS A 206 11.14 14.24 1.17
CA LYS A 206 11.69 15.42 0.46
C LYS A 206 12.05 15.08 -0.98
N GLU A 207 12.77 13.99 -1.21
CA GLU A 207 13.20 13.55 -2.53
C GLU A 207 12.02 13.20 -3.45
N ILE A 208 11.04 12.43 -2.95
CA ILE A 208 9.83 12.05 -3.71
C ILE A 208 9.00 13.28 -4.09
N ASP A 209 8.91 14.26 -3.22
CA ASP A 209 8.13 15.48 -3.50
C ASP A 209 8.89 16.47 -4.39
N ASP A 210 10.18 16.23 -4.69
CA ASP A 210 11.08 17.18 -5.34
C ASP A 210 10.99 18.54 -4.62
N ASN A 211 11.12 18.49 -3.29
CA ASN A 211 10.69 19.58 -2.44
C ASN A 211 11.72 19.89 -1.36
N GLU A 212 12.55 20.90 -1.63
CA GLU A 212 13.41 21.49 -0.61
C GLU A 212 12.66 22.41 0.39
N LYS A 213 11.32 22.35 0.42
CA LYS A 213 10.48 23.34 1.10
C LYS A 213 10.43 23.21 2.61
N PHE A 214 11.00 22.19 3.21
CA PHE A 214 11.09 22.06 4.65
C PHE A 214 12.42 21.45 5.08
N ASP A 215 12.89 21.85 6.24
CA ASP A 215 14.10 21.30 6.86
C ASP A 215 13.78 20.23 7.88
N ILE A 216 14.80 19.39 8.14
CA ILE A 216 14.75 18.34 9.14
C ILE A 216 15.46 18.91 10.37
N ASP A 217 14.67 19.19 11.39
CA ASP A 217 15.16 19.57 12.70
C ASP A 217 14.72 18.53 13.74
N GLU A 218 15.27 18.64 14.94
CA GLU A 218 14.95 17.73 16.04
C GLU A 218 13.45 17.71 16.35
N GLN A 219 12.79 18.87 16.32
CA GLN A 219 11.36 18.96 16.60
C GLN A 219 10.52 18.26 15.53
N THR A 220 10.92 18.32 14.26
CA THR A 220 10.28 17.58 13.16
C THR A 220 10.40 16.07 13.38
N VAL A 221 11.59 15.59 13.79
CA VAL A 221 11.82 14.16 14.07
C VAL A 221 10.96 13.69 15.24
N LEU A 222 10.91 14.44 16.33
CA LEU A 222 10.08 14.14 17.50
C LEU A 222 8.58 14.11 17.15
N ASP A 223 8.11 15.05 16.32
CA ASP A 223 6.69 15.08 15.90
C ASP A 223 6.32 13.88 15.01
N ILE A 224 7.25 13.39 14.22
CA ILE A 224 7.05 12.18 13.42
C ILE A 224 7.00 10.93 14.29
N LEU A 225 7.87 10.81 15.27
CA LEU A 225 7.92 9.67 16.20
C LEU A 225 6.78 9.69 17.23
N ASN A 226 6.08 10.82 17.40
CA ASN A 226 4.94 10.91 18.30
C ASN A 226 3.73 10.15 17.73
N PRO A 227 3.30 9.02 18.31
CA PRO A 227 2.20 8.23 17.80
C PRO A 227 0.87 9.00 17.88
N VAL A 228 -0.06 8.64 17.01
CA VAL A 228 -1.43 9.22 16.98
C VAL A 228 -2.35 8.47 17.94
N ARG A 229 -2.00 7.23 18.29
CA ARG A 229 -2.79 6.32 19.14
C ARG A 229 -1.92 5.68 20.19
N ASP A 230 -2.51 5.36 21.33
CA ASP A 230 -1.81 4.68 22.44
C ASP A 230 -1.34 3.28 22.05
N GLU A 231 -2.07 2.58 21.18
CA GLU A 231 -1.71 1.25 20.66
C GLU A 231 -0.45 1.25 19.78
N ASP A 232 -0.04 2.41 19.31
CA ASP A 232 1.18 2.61 18.53
C ASP A 232 2.34 3.13 19.43
N ALA A 233 2.19 3.13 20.75
CA ALA A 233 3.24 3.45 21.69
C ALA A 233 4.16 2.22 21.88
N GLY A 234 5.30 2.21 21.21
CA GLY A 234 6.29 1.14 21.29
C GLY A 234 7.62 1.55 20.68
N SER A 235 8.65 0.74 20.92
CA SER A 235 10.00 0.96 20.38
C SER A 235 10.47 -0.16 19.46
N ASP A 236 9.60 -1.13 19.15
CA ASP A 236 9.91 -2.13 18.15
C ASP A 236 9.87 -1.53 16.73
N LEU A 237 10.67 -2.10 15.84
CA LEU A 237 10.84 -1.59 14.48
C LEU A 237 9.50 -1.55 13.71
N TRP A 238 8.60 -2.53 13.93
CA TRP A 238 7.30 -2.56 13.25
C TRP A 238 6.40 -1.41 13.69
N THR A 239 6.35 -1.13 14.98
CA THR A 239 5.59 -0.01 15.54
C THR A 239 6.12 1.33 15.03
N ILE A 240 7.43 1.58 15.12
CA ILE A 240 8.05 2.83 14.63
C ILE A 240 7.88 2.98 13.12
N PHE A 241 8.04 1.89 12.35
CA PHE A 241 7.78 1.88 10.91
C PHE A 241 6.36 2.37 10.59
N ASN A 242 5.33 1.83 11.27
CA ASN A 242 3.94 2.21 11.04
C ASN A 242 3.63 3.66 11.46
N VAL A 243 4.20 4.13 12.57
CA VAL A 243 4.07 5.52 13.03
C VAL A 243 4.64 6.47 11.96
N CYS A 244 5.86 6.21 11.51
CA CYS A 244 6.51 7.00 10.46
C CYS A 244 5.71 6.96 9.14
N GLN A 245 5.26 5.79 8.72
CA GLN A 245 4.46 5.63 7.52
C GLN A 245 3.17 6.46 7.58
N GLU A 246 2.43 6.36 8.67
CA GLU A 246 1.16 7.09 8.82
C GLU A 246 1.36 8.59 8.74
N LYS A 247 2.37 9.14 9.44
CA LYS A 247 2.70 10.56 9.41
C LYS A 247 3.03 11.05 8.00
N MET A 248 3.74 10.25 7.21
CA MET A 248 4.10 10.63 5.84
C MET A 248 2.93 10.51 4.86
N ILE A 249 2.15 9.42 4.94
CA ILE A 249 1.04 9.17 4.01
C ILE A 249 -0.14 10.10 4.31
N LYS A 250 -0.55 10.22 5.57
CA LYS A 250 -1.67 11.08 5.97
C LYS A 250 -1.26 12.54 6.17
N GLY A 251 0.02 12.78 6.42
CA GLY A 251 0.53 14.09 6.81
C GLY A 251 0.20 14.42 8.26
N GLY A 252 0.20 15.71 8.58
CA GLY A 252 -0.17 16.18 9.91
C GLY A 252 1.00 16.43 10.85
N PHE A 253 2.22 16.05 10.49
CA PHE A 253 3.44 16.42 11.21
C PHE A 253 3.85 17.85 10.87
N ASN A 254 4.58 18.49 11.78
CA ASN A 254 5.09 19.84 11.60
C ASN A 254 6.55 19.79 11.15
N ALA A 255 6.92 20.70 10.25
CA ALA A 255 8.31 20.87 9.81
C ALA A 255 8.59 22.36 9.53
N LEU A 256 9.85 22.76 9.68
CA LEU A 256 10.30 24.10 9.33
C LEU A 256 10.24 24.31 7.81
N ASN A 257 9.66 25.41 7.38
CA ASN A 257 9.75 25.83 5.98
C ASN A 257 11.03 26.63 5.72
N THR A 258 11.31 26.96 4.47
CA THR A 258 12.47 27.80 4.07
C THR A 258 12.52 29.21 4.71
N LYS A 259 11.48 29.62 5.43
CA LYS A 259 11.40 30.89 6.19
C LYS A 259 11.50 30.64 7.71
N ASN A 260 12.02 29.49 8.14
CA ASN A 260 12.13 29.09 9.54
C ASN A 260 10.79 29.17 10.32
N LYS A 261 9.66 28.89 9.65
CA LYS A 261 8.35 28.81 10.29
C LYS A 261 7.84 27.39 10.29
N MET A 262 7.44 26.89 11.45
CA MET A 262 6.78 25.60 11.58
C MET A 262 5.50 25.58 10.74
N ARG A 263 5.32 24.54 9.94
CA ARG A 263 4.15 24.33 9.09
C ARG A 263 3.74 22.86 9.08
N LYS A 264 2.44 22.66 9.25
CA LYS A 264 1.83 21.35 9.12
C LYS A 264 1.95 20.84 7.69
N GLN A 265 2.55 19.66 7.53
CA GLN A 265 2.77 19.03 6.25
C GLN A 265 1.53 18.27 5.78
N ARG A 266 1.31 18.25 4.47
CA ARG A 266 0.19 17.52 3.84
C ARG A 266 0.59 16.08 3.56
N GLY A 267 -0.41 15.19 3.53
CA GLY A 267 -0.21 13.79 3.14
C GLY A 267 0.15 13.62 1.65
N ILE A 268 0.58 12.42 1.31
CA ILE A 268 0.82 12.02 -0.08
C ILE A 268 -0.54 11.75 -0.76
N THR A 269 -0.80 12.45 -1.87
CA THR A 269 -2.04 12.27 -2.65
C THR A 269 -1.82 11.60 -4.00
N SER A 270 -0.57 11.52 -4.45
CA SER A 270 -0.20 10.87 -5.71
C SER A 270 -0.02 9.38 -5.51
N ILE A 271 -0.72 8.55 -6.30
CA ILE A 271 -0.60 7.09 -6.27
C ILE A 271 0.85 6.64 -6.46
N LYS A 272 1.57 7.21 -7.45
CA LYS A 272 2.97 6.84 -7.72
C LYS A 272 3.89 7.17 -6.56
N LYS A 273 3.74 8.35 -5.97
CA LYS A 273 4.53 8.78 -4.82
C LYS A 273 4.24 7.96 -3.57
N ASP A 274 2.98 7.57 -3.37
CA ASP A 274 2.56 6.70 -2.27
C ASP A 274 3.24 5.32 -2.38
N ILE A 275 3.18 4.70 -3.54
CA ILE A 275 3.84 3.42 -3.81
C ILE A 275 5.35 3.55 -3.62
N GLU A 276 5.98 4.52 -4.25
CA GLU A 276 7.43 4.75 -4.15
C GLU A 276 7.88 4.99 -2.71
N PHE A 277 7.12 5.79 -1.96
CA PHE A 277 7.41 6.04 -0.55
C PHE A 277 7.38 4.74 0.27
N ASN A 278 6.34 3.95 0.14
CA ASN A 278 6.20 2.68 0.88
C ASN A 278 7.33 1.69 0.54
N GLN A 279 7.70 1.56 -0.74
CA GLN A 279 8.80 0.70 -1.18
C GLN A 279 10.15 1.13 -0.55
N ARG A 280 10.44 2.41 -0.61
CA ARG A 280 11.68 2.96 -0.04
C ARG A 280 11.72 2.86 1.48
N LEU A 281 10.59 3.10 2.14
CA LEU A 281 10.46 2.95 3.58
C LEU A 281 10.71 1.50 4.02
N TRP A 282 10.09 0.53 3.32
CA TRP A 282 10.33 -0.89 3.57
C TRP A 282 11.80 -1.26 3.45
N LYS A 283 12.44 -0.83 2.35
CA LYS A 283 13.86 -1.10 2.12
C LYS A 283 14.76 -0.53 3.22
N ILE A 284 14.46 0.66 3.74
CA ILE A 284 15.21 1.22 4.87
C ILE A 284 14.98 0.40 6.14
N ALA A 285 13.75 0.00 6.42
CA ALA A 285 13.44 -0.79 7.61
C ALA A 285 14.17 -2.13 7.63
N MET A 286 14.36 -2.76 6.46
CA MET A 286 15.13 -4.02 6.34
C MET A 286 16.58 -3.89 6.81
N ASN A 287 17.20 -2.71 6.75
CA ASN A 287 18.57 -2.49 7.21
C ASN A 287 18.72 -2.57 8.73
N TYR A 288 17.63 -2.50 9.47
CA TYR A 288 17.62 -2.62 10.94
C TYR A 288 17.45 -4.08 11.40
N LEU A 289 17.13 -4.99 10.49
CA LEU A 289 17.04 -6.41 10.82
C LEU A 289 18.44 -7.05 10.92
N PRO A 290 18.64 -8.04 11.80
CA PRO A 290 19.90 -8.78 11.88
C PRO A 290 20.28 -9.43 10.54
N ALA A 291 21.54 -9.33 10.15
CA ALA A 291 22.06 -9.83 8.86
C ALA A 291 21.85 -11.34 8.61
N THR A 292 21.59 -12.12 9.63
CA THR A 292 21.35 -13.58 9.54
C THR A 292 19.93 -13.95 9.10
N MET A 293 19.07 -12.96 8.85
CA MET A 293 17.63 -13.15 8.61
C MET A 293 17.16 -12.61 7.25
N ALA A 294 18.08 -12.14 6.40
CA ALA A 294 17.79 -11.63 5.07
C ALA A 294 17.97 -12.69 3.97
N ALA A 295 17.42 -13.90 4.19
CA ALA A 295 17.45 -14.99 3.20
C ALA A 295 16.03 -15.41 2.81
#